data_d4a0cdc5338df43c0e8a0578f21395e3
#
_entry.id   d4a0cdc5338df43c0e8a0578f21395e3
#
_cell.length_a   1.000
_cell.length_b   1.000
_cell.length_c   1.000
_cell.angle_alpha   90.00
_cell.angle_beta   90.00
_cell.angle_gamma   90.00
#
_symmetry.space_group_name_H-M   'P 1'
#
loop_
_entity.id
_entity.type
_entity.pdbx_description
1 polymer ?
#
loop_
_entity_poly.entity_id
_entity_poly.type
_entity_poly.pdbx_seq_one_letter_code
_entity_poly.pdbx_strand_id
1 'polypeptide(L)'
;MKKQETANTSLKENRTHGTVQYPIALYEWNGENEWHVVPHWHEEMEWLYFQKGDFPVWINTKEYQVHAPAFMCIHPEELHALILEKDGIESAVVFPLDILCFERYDAAEAKVLGPLAEGKLRMPVLCQSGDAAFEELSACYKEIEQMLRQMEEYDTKKAQHQDSSITRENMPGEPKQNLQKNMLYLNIKAKMLELIAVAYKYDLFTRQVREDREESGTVENLKKVLQYIGEHYGSPIRLSELAELVNMNEQYFCR
;
A
#
# COMPACT_ATOMS: atom_id res chain seq x y z
N MET A 1 3.02 -24.83 13.72
CA MET A 1 1.59 -24.99 13.36
C MET A 1 1.15 -23.65 12.78
N LYS A 2 1.04 -23.54 11.44
CA LYS A 2 0.49 -22.35 10.77
C LYS A 2 -1.00 -22.31 11.08
N LYS A 3 -1.48 -21.26 11.78
CA LYS A 3 -2.91 -20.96 11.86
C LYS A 3 -3.40 -20.75 10.43
N GLN A 4 -4.34 -21.56 9.98
CA GLN A 4 -5.20 -21.21 8.84
C GLN A 4 -5.87 -19.89 9.21
N GLU A 5 -5.51 -18.81 8.49
CA GLU A 5 -6.32 -17.61 8.50
C GLU A 5 -7.71 -18.01 8.00
N THR A 6 -8.70 -17.83 8.83
CA THR A 6 -10.10 -17.91 8.45
C THR A 6 -10.30 -16.93 7.31
N ALA A 7 -10.78 -17.43 6.18
CA ALA A 7 -11.05 -16.62 4.99
C ALA A 7 -11.85 -15.37 5.40
N ASN A 8 -11.20 -14.22 5.34
CA ASN A 8 -11.87 -12.95 5.51
C ASN A 8 -12.70 -12.75 4.23
N THR A 9 -14.02 -12.82 4.35
CA THR A 9 -14.93 -12.68 3.21
C THR A 9 -15.06 -11.23 2.73
N SER A 10 -14.52 -10.27 3.47
CA SER A 10 -14.52 -8.86 3.11
C SER A 10 -13.32 -8.53 2.22
N LEU A 11 -13.56 -7.88 1.08
CA LEU A 11 -12.50 -7.34 0.23
C LEU A 11 -11.79 -6.14 0.85
N LYS A 12 -12.46 -5.43 1.77
CA LYS A 12 -11.79 -4.41 2.57
C LYS A 12 -10.86 -5.11 3.57
N GLU A 13 -9.59 -4.79 3.50
CA GLU A 13 -8.63 -5.28 4.46
C GLU A 13 -8.89 -4.64 5.83
N ASN A 14 -9.08 -5.47 6.86
CA ASN A 14 -9.28 -5.03 8.25
C ASN A 14 -7.97 -5.13 9.07
N ARG A 15 -6.85 -4.93 8.41
CA ARG A 15 -5.54 -4.98 9.05
C ARG A 15 -5.09 -3.57 9.41
N THR A 16 -4.53 -3.40 10.60
CA THR A 16 -3.84 -2.15 10.95
C THR A 16 -2.40 -2.21 10.49
N HIS A 17 -1.98 -1.27 9.66
CA HIS A 17 -0.61 -1.15 9.16
C HIS A 17 0.23 -0.30 10.12
N GLY A 18 1.22 -0.95 10.75
CA GLY A 18 2.04 -0.32 11.78
C GLY A 18 1.34 -0.19 13.14
N THR A 19 1.55 0.90 13.83
CA THR A 19 0.97 1.20 15.15
C THR A 19 0.37 2.61 15.17
N VAL A 20 -0.44 2.93 16.18
CA VAL A 20 -0.98 4.30 16.37
C VAL A 20 0.12 5.37 16.41
N GLN A 21 1.28 5.06 16.97
CA GLN A 21 2.41 6.01 17.04
C GLN A 21 3.24 6.05 15.77
N TYR A 22 3.30 4.95 15.04
CA TYR A 22 4.05 4.77 13.80
C TYR A 22 3.15 4.07 12.78
N PRO A 23 2.18 4.79 12.17
CA PRO A 23 1.21 4.21 11.24
C PRO A 23 1.83 4.02 9.85
N ILE A 24 2.83 3.17 9.78
CA ILE A 24 3.54 2.77 8.55
C ILE A 24 4.03 1.35 8.76
N ALA A 25 3.91 0.51 7.72
CA ALA A 25 4.36 -0.88 7.76
C ALA A 25 5.17 -1.21 6.51
N LEU A 26 6.17 -2.07 6.70
CA LEU A 26 6.94 -2.69 5.62
C LEU A 26 6.51 -4.15 5.49
N TYR A 27 6.28 -4.58 4.27
CA TYR A 27 6.07 -5.98 3.89
C TYR A 27 7.12 -6.37 2.88
N GLU A 28 7.62 -7.61 2.97
CA GLU A 28 8.69 -8.08 2.11
C GLU A 28 8.39 -9.48 1.61
N TRP A 29 8.67 -9.69 0.34
CA TRP A 29 8.64 -10.98 -0.33
C TRP A 29 10.01 -11.33 -0.88
N ASN A 30 10.49 -12.55 -0.59
CA ASN A 30 11.82 -13.02 -1.01
C ASN A 30 11.78 -14.21 -1.98
N GLY A 31 10.62 -14.56 -2.51
CA GLY A 31 10.46 -15.50 -3.60
C GLY A 31 10.67 -16.97 -3.29
N GLU A 32 10.62 -17.42 -2.03
CA GLU A 32 10.78 -18.86 -1.70
C GLU A 32 9.72 -19.75 -2.35
N ASN A 33 8.47 -19.24 -2.49
CA ASN A 33 7.37 -19.90 -3.16
C ASN A 33 6.54 -18.86 -3.90
N GLU A 34 5.75 -19.28 -4.89
CA GLU A 34 4.73 -18.41 -5.47
C GLU A 34 3.66 -18.07 -4.44
N TRP A 35 3.23 -16.80 -4.40
CA TRP A 35 2.18 -16.35 -3.52
C TRP A 35 1.20 -15.43 -4.26
N HIS A 36 -0.09 -15.68 -4.07
CA HIS A 36 -1.15 -14.86 -4.65
C HIS A 36 -1.70 -13.91 -3.58
N VAL A 37 -1.47 -12.62 -3.76
CA VAL A 37 -2.17 -11.58 -3.03
C VAL A 37 -3.55 -11.48 -3.65
N VAL A 38 -4.56 -11.97 -2.91
CA VAL A 38 -5.95 -12.00 -3.38
C VAL A 38 -6.51 -10.57 -3.53
N PRO A 39 -7.53 -10.36 -4.39
CA PRO A 39 -8.15 -9.05 -4.54
C PRO A 39 -8.61 -8.47 -3.22
N HIS A 40 -8.10 -7.29 -2.88
CA HIS A 40 -8.46 -6.53 -1.67
C HIS A 40 -8.27 -5.02 -1.91
N TRP A 41 -8.72 -4.21 -0.97
CA TRP A 41 -8.50 -2.77 -0.94
C TRP A 41 -8.41 -2.26 0.50
N HIS A 42 -7.71 -1.16 0.70
CA HIS A 42 -7.54 -0.47 1.98
C HIS A 42 -7.53 1.06 1.80
N GLU A 43 -7.58 1.80 2.89
CA GLU A 43 -7.66 3.27 2.89
C GLU A 43 -6.27 3.95 2.84
N GLU A 44 -5.21 3.17 2.91
CA GLU A 44 -3.83 3.61 2.90
C GLU A 44 -3.28 3.71 1.48
N MET A 45 -2.23 4.51 1.32
CA MET A 45 -1.33 4.49 0.18
C MET A 45 -0.39 3.31 0.32
N GLU A 46 -0.12 2.61 -0.78
CA GLU A 46 0.88 1.58 -0.84
C GLU A 46 1.92 1.90 -1.90
N TRP A 47 3.19 1.88 -1.52
CA TRP A 47 4.32 1.98 -2.43
C TRP A 47 5.02 0.64 -2.52
N LEU A 48 5.11 0.10 -3.73
CA LEU A 48 5.77 -1.17 -4.01
C LEU A 48 7.09 -0.92 -4.72
N TYR A 49 8.08 -1.72 -4.38
CA TYR A 49 9.33 -1.78 -5.10
C TYR A 49 9.63 -3.22 -5.50
N PHE A 50 9.60 -3.47 -6.79
CA PHE A 50 9.96 -4.74 -7.39
C PHE A 50 11.45 -4.71 -7.70
N GLN A 51 12.23 -5.49 -6.94
CA GLN A 51 13.68 -5.52 -7.08
C GLN A 51 14.13 -6.51 -8.15
N LYS A 52 13.45 -7.67 -8.25
CA LYS A 52 13.82 -8.76 -9.15
C LYS A 52 12.59 -9.60 -9.50
N GLY A 53 12.40 -9.94 -10.76
CA GLY A 53 11.33 -10.81 -11.27
C GLY A 53 10.34 -10.07 -12.16
N ASP A 54 9.31 -10.81 -12.54
CA ASP A 54 8.17 -10.33 -13.33
C ASP A 54 6.90 -10.53 -12.51
N PHE A 55 6.04 -9.52 -12.45
CA PHE A 55 4.89 -9.53 -11.55
C PHE A 55 3.63 -9.08 -12.30
N PRO A 56 2.64 -9.97 -12.48
CA PRO A 56 1.31 -9.56 -12.86
C PRO A 56 0.63 -8.82 -11.70
N VAL A 57 0.21 -7.58 -11.93
CA VAL A 57 -0.48 -6.74 -10.95
C VAL A 57 -1.77 -6.22 -11.55
N TRP A 58 -2.86 -6.36 -10.82
CA TRP A 58 -4.16 -5.81 -11.19
C TRP A 58 -4.51 -4.67 -10.25
N ILE A 59 -4.83 -3.51 -10.82
CA ILE A 59 -5.34 -2.36 -10.08
C ILE A 59 -6.66 -1.95 -10.72
N ASN A 60 -7.74 -2.05 -9.96
CA ASN A 60 -9.11 -1.88 -10.43
C ASN A 60 -9.41 -2.82 -11.61
N THR A 61 -9.62 -2.25 -12.80
CA THR A 61 -9.93 -3.00 -14.03
C THR A 61 -8.71 -3.18 -14.95
N LYS A 62 -7.54 -2.68 -14.56
CA LYS A 62 -6.32 -2.67 -15.39
C LYS A 62 -5.31 -3.71 -14.91
N GLU A 63 -4.71 -4.39 -15.86
CA GLU A 63 -3.59 -5.30 -15.64
C GLU A 63 -2.27 -4.61 -16.02
N TYR A 64 -1.28 -4.76 -15.16
CA TYR A 64 0.07 -4.28 -15.35
C TYR A 64 1.04 -5.47 -15.31
N GLN A 65 1.84 -5.63 -16.35
CA GLN A 65 2.98 -6.55 -16.34
C GLN A 65 4.20 -5.77 -15.87
N VAL A 66 4.59 -5.99 -14.62
CA VAL A 66 5.69 -5.26 -13.98
C VAL A 66 6.98 -6.04 -14.15
N HIS A 67 7.95 -5.45 -14.85
CA HIS A 67 9.29 -6.00 -15.02
C HIS A 67 10.26 -5.28 -14.08
N ALA A 68 10.83 -6.01 -13.13
CA ALA A 68 11.76 -5.43 -12.18
C ALA A 68 13.10 -5.03 -12.85
N PRO A 69 13.79 -3.96 -12.37
CA PRO A 69 13.42 -3.16 -11.22
C PRO A 69 12.35 -2.10 -11.56
N ALA A 70 11.36 -1.96 -10.67
CA ALA A 70 10.24 -1.03 -10.87
C ALA A 70 9.72 -0.48 -9.53
N PHE A 71 9.18 0.73 -9.56
CA PHE A 71 8.44 1.36 -8.46
C PHE A 71 6.97 1.53 -8.87
N MET A 72 6.04 1.20 -7.98
CA MET A 72 4.61 1.29 -8.23
C MET A 72 3.89 1.93 -7.05
N CYS A 73 2.81 2.68 -7.35
CA CYS A 73 1.90 3.21 -6.33
C CYS A 73 0.51 2.61 -6.49
N ILE A 74 -0.05 2.11 -5.40
CA ILE A 74 -1.47 1.79 -5.25
C ILE A 74 -2.08 2.87 -4.36
N HIS A 75 -3.11 3.54 -4.86
CA HIS A 75 -3.73 4.65 -4.14
C HIS A 75 -4.82 4.14 -3.18
N PRO A 76 -5.18 4.95 -2.17
CA PRO A 76 -6.27 4.61 -1.28
C PRO A 76 -7.52 4.14 -2.03
N GLU A 77 -8.17 3.11 -1.49
CA GLU A 77 -9.40 2.52 -2.00
C GLU A 77 -9.30 1.82 -3.37
N GLU A 78 -8.14 1.71 -3.98
CA GLU A 78 -7.98 0.92 -5.20
C GLU A 78 -8.04 -0.58 -4.90
N LEU A 79 -8.95 -1.28 -5.60
CA LEU A 79 -8.98 -2.74 -5.59
C LEU A 79 -7.74 -3.27 -6.30
N HIS A 80 -6.94 -4.07 -5.62
CA HIS A 80 -5.70 -4.58 -6.21
C HIS A 80 -5.44 -6.04 -5.85
N ALA A 81 -4.67 -6.69 -6.71
CA ALA A 81 -4.19 -8.06 -6.57
C ALA A 81 -2.86 -8.20 -7.29
N LEU A 82 -1.99 -9.08 -6.83
CA LEU A 82 -0.74 -9.38 -7.53
C LEU A 82 -0.31 -10.83 -7.32
N ILE A 83 0.46 -11.34 -8.26
CA ILE A 83 1.13 -12.64 -8.13
C ILE A 83 2.60 -12.37 -7.85
N LEU A 84 3.04 -12.85 -6.71
CA LEU A 84 4.44 -12.84 -6.30
C LEU A 84 5.06 -14.16 -6.75
N GLU A 85 5.77 -14.10 -7.87
CA GLU A 85 6.38 -15.29 -8.48
C GLU A 85 7.55 -15.81 -7.66
N LYS A 86 7.81 -17.11 -7.79
CA LYS A 86 8.99 -17.73 -7.20
C LYS A 86 10.26 -17.04 -7.73
N ASP A 87 11.26 -16.87 -6.86
CA ASP A 87 12.54 -16.19 -7.12
C ASP A 87 12.41 -14.68 -7.39
N GLY A 88 11.21 -14.11 -7.25
CA GLY A 88 10.96 -12.68 -7.23
C GLY A 88 11.38 -12.04 -5.90
N ILE A 89 11.70 -10.76 -5.92
CA ILE A 89 11.98 -9.95 -4.72
C ILE A 89 11.17 -8.66 -4.84
N GLU A 90 10.31 -8.46 -3.86
CA GLU A 90 9.40 -7.31 -3.79
C GLU A 90 9.32 -6.81 -2.35
N SER A 91 9.04 -5.53 -2.17
CA SER A 91 8.68 -4.94 -0.89
C SER A 91 7.58 -3.89 -1.05
N ALA A 92 6.72 -3.79 -0.03
CA ALA A 92 5.63 -2.83 0.04
C ALA A 92 5.71 -1.98 1.31
N VAL A 93 5.53 -0.67 1.16
CA VAL A 93 5.39 0.29 2.27
C VAL A 93 3.96 0.82 2.27
N VAL A 94 3.21 0.50 3.33
CA VAL A 94 1.79 0.85 3.48
C VAL A 94 1.63 1.89 4.59
N PHE A 95 0.95 3.00 4.29
CA PHE A 95 0.78 4.13 5.21
C PHE A 95 -0.42 5.01 4.85
N PRO A 96 -1.11 5.63 5.84
CA PRO A 96 -2.13 6.63 5.56
C PRO A 96 -1.48 7.94 5.09
N LEU A 97 -2.04 8.57 4.04
CA LEU A 97 -1.47 9.78 3.45
C LEU A 97 -1.46 10.98 4.40
N ASP A 98 -2.38 11.03 5.34
CA ASP A 98 -2.51 12.13 6.31
C ASP A 98 -1.29 12.29 7.22
N ILE A 99 -0.47 11.25 7.39
CA ILE A 99 0.80 11.37 8.14
C ILE A 99 1.78 12.37 7.52
N LEU A 100 1.61 12.71 6.25
CA LEU A 100 2.44 13.65 5.50
C LEU A 100 1.82 15.05 5.41
N CYS A 101 0.56 15.21 5.80
CA CYS A 101 -0.14 16.49 5.79
C CYS A 101 0.29 17.41 6.92
N PHE A 102 0.24 18.71 6.69
CA PHE A 102 0.56 19.74 7.67
C PHE A 102 -0.70 20.49 8.11
N GLU A 103 -0.79 20.87 9.38
CA GLU A 103 -1.87 21.70 9.88
C GLU A 103 -1.92 23.08 9.20
N ARG A 104 -0.74 23.60 8.82
CA ARG A 104 -0.66 24.90 8.16
C ARG A 104 -0.89 24.76 6.66
N TYR A 105 -1.93 25.45 6.18
CA TYR A 105 -2.29 25.50 4.77
C TYR A 105 -1.35 26.46 4.01
N ASP A 106 -0.15 26.00 3.70
CA ASP A 106 0.82 26.69 2.86
C ASP A 106 0.80 26.19 1.40
N ALA A 107 1.80 26.56 0.61
CA ALA A 107 1.83 26.19 -0.81
C ALA A 107 2.05 24.68 -1.03
N ALA A 108 2.78 23.98 -0.14
CA ALA A 108 2.99 22.55 -0.24
C ALA A 108 1.69 21.80 0.07
N GLU A 109 1.03 22.17 1.17
CA GLU A 109 -0.25 21.59 1.55
C GLU A 109 -1.33 21.87 0.49
N ALA A 110 -1.48 23.13 0.07
CA ALA A 110 -2.55 23.54 -0.85
C ALA A 110 -2.42 22.95 -2.26
N LYS A 111 -1.20 22.69 -2.75
CA LYS A 111 -0.97 22.33 -4.16
C LYS A 111 -0.58 20.87 -4.36
N VAL A 112 -0.06 20.20 -3.33
CA VAL A 112 0.47 18.83 -3.44
C VAL A 112 -0.13 17.91 -2.41
N LEU A 113 0.15 18.10 -1.12
CA LEU A 113 -0.17 17.12 -0.07
C LEU A 113 -1.67 16.99 0.17
N GLY A 114 -2.38 18.11 0.33
CA GLY A 114 -3.83 18.10 0.49
C GLY A 114 -4.56 17.49 -0.71
N PRO A 115 -4.31 17.96 -1.96
CA PRO A 115 -4.87 17.32 -3.15
C PRO A 115 -4.52 15.84 -3.32
N LEU A 116 -3.32 15.41 -2.90
CA LEU A 116 -2.93 14.01 -2.91
C LEU A 116 -3.74 13.19 -1.89
N ALA A 117 -3.86 13.68 -0.65
CA ALA A 117 -4.65 13.04 0.40
C ALA A 117 -6.15 12.99 0.06
N GLU A 118 -6.66 13.99 -0.66
CA GLU A 118 -8.05 14.04 -1.15
C GLU A 118 -8.29 13.23 -2.45
N GLY A 119 -7.26 12.57 -3.00
CA GLY A 119 -7.33 11.81 -4.26
C GLY A 119 -7.52 12.66 -5.52
N LYS A 120 -7.42 13.99 -5.41
CA LYS A 120 -7.52 14.94 -6.55
C LYS A 120 -6.24 14.96 -7.38
N LEU A 121 -5.12 14.66 -6.75
CA LEU A 121 -3.81 14.49 -7.35
C LEU A 121 -3.36 13.06 -7.11
N ARG A 122 -2.80 12.42 -8.12
CA ARG A 122 -2.39 11.01 -8.06
C ARG A 122 -0.93 10.86 -8.48
N MET A 123 -0.18 10.06 -7.74
CA MET A 123 1.17 9.65 -8.11
C MET A 123 1.14 8.71 -9.33
N PRO A 124 2.25 8.53 -10.04
CA PRO A 124 2.30 7.59 -11.15
C PRO A 124 2.07 6.16 -10.64
N VAL A 125 1.22 5.41 -11.34
CA VAL A 125 0.94 4.02 -10.97
C VAL A 125 2.20 3.18 -11.09
N LEU A 126 2.99 3.36 -12.15
CA LEU A 126 4.19 2.58 -12.45
C LEU A 126 5.30 3.49 -12.96
N CYS A 127 6.53 3.29 -12.45
CA CYS A 127 7.76 3.88 -12.92
C CYS A 127 8.82 2.77 -13.02
N GLN A 128 9.34 2.52 -14.22
CA GLN A 128 10.25 1.40 -14.51
C GLN A 128 11.67 1.88 -14.79
N SER A 129 12.60 0.95 -14.76
CA SER A 129 13.98 1.22 -15.18
C SER A 129 14.01 1.78 -16.61
N GLY A 130 14.67 2.92 -16.77
CA GLY A 130 14.69 3.69 -18.03
C GLY A 130 13.80 4.95 -18.01
N ASP A 131 12.83 5.04 -17.11
CA ASP A 131 12.08 6.27 -16.90
C ASP A 131 12.95 7.32 -16.19
N ALA A 132 12.80 8.59 -16.57
CA ALA A 132 13.67 9.67 -16.10
C ALA A 132 13.72 9.83 -14.57
N ALA A 133 12.64 9.52 -13.88
CA ALA A 133 12.53 9.65 -12.42
C ALA A 133 12.91 8.37 -11.65
N PHE A 134 13.07 7.24 -12.34
CA PHE A 134 13.17 5.93 -11.71
C PHE A 134 14.31 5.85 -10.68
N GLU A 135 15.50 6.32 -11.03
CA GLU A 135 16.67 6.24 -10.15
C GLU A 135 16.47 7.03 -8.85
N GLU A 136 15.92 8.25 -8.96
CA GLU A 136 15.68 9.09 -7.78
C GLU A 136 14.53 8.53 -6.91
N LEU A 137 13.42 8.07 -7.51
CA LEU A 137 12.30 7.46 -6.78
C LEU A 137 12.74 6.18 -6.07
N SER A 138 13.44 5.30 -6.76
CA SER A 138 13.91 4.04 -6.18
C SER A 138 14.96 4.25 -5.10
N ALA A 139 15.83 5.27 -5.22
CA ALA A 139 16.78 5.62 -4.16
C ALA A 139 16.04 6.08 -2.89
N CYS A 140 15.06 6.98 -3.01
CA CYS A 140 14.23 7.41 -1.88
C CYS A 140 13.51 6.24 -1.22
N TYR A 141 12.89 5.37 -2.03
CA TYR A 141 12.17 4.20 -1.52
C TYR A 141 13.11 3.26 -0.73
N LYS A 142 14.27 2.91 -1.27
CA LYS A 142 15.25 2.03 -0.61
C LYS A 142 15.74 2.58 0.73
N GLU A 143 15.93 3.90 0.84
CA GLU A 143 16.28 4.52 2.12
C GLU A 143 15.14 4.43 3.13
N ILE A 144 13.87 4.62 2.71
CA ILE A 144 12.68 4.41 3.55
C ILE A 144 12.63 2.95 4.04
N GLU A 145 12.74 2.01 3.12
CA GLU A 145 12.75 0.57 3.40
C GLU A 145 13.83 0.20 4.43
N GLN A 146 15.06 0.68 4.23
CA GLN A 146 16.17 0.44 5.15
C GLN A 146 15.89 0.99 6.56
N MET A 147 15.32 2.20 6.66
CA MET A 147 14.98 2.79 7.96
C MET A 147 13.83 2.04 8.65
N LEU A 148 12.84 1.55 7.89
CA LEU A 148 11.75 0.73 8.43
C LEU A 148 12.28 -0.60 8.98
N ARG A 149 13.16 -1.30 8.28
CA ARG A 149 13.84 -2.51 8.79
C ARG A 149 14.58 -2.24 10.11
N GLN A 150 15.27 -1.11 10.21
CA GLN A 150 15.94 -0.72 11.45
C GLN A 150 14.92 -0.50 12.59
N MET A 151 13.76 0.09 12.32
CA MET A 151 12.70 0.26 13.32
C MET A 151 12.16 -1.10 13.82
N GLU A 152 11.96 -2.07 12.95
CA GLU A 152 11.50 -3.42 13.31
C GLU A 152 12.53 -4.17 14.16
N GLU A 153 13.82 -4.01 13.84
CA GLU A 153 14.90 -4.59 14.67
C GLU A 153 14.87 -4.06 16.12
N TYR A 154 14.54 -2.77 16.33
CA TYR A 154 14.40 -2.23 17.68
C TYR A 154 13.25 -2.87 18.44
N ASP A 155 12.12 -3.12 17.80
CA ASP A 155 10.96 -3.77 18.42
C ASP A 155 11.28 -5.23 18.78
N THR A 156 11.96 -5.95 17.91
CA THR A 156 12.37 -7.35 18.12
C THR A 156 13.35 -7.48 19.29
N LYS A 157 14.36 -6.60 19.38
CA LYS A 157 15.34 -6.57 20.47
C LYS A 157 14.67 -6.25 21.82
N LYS A 158 13.66 -5.38 21.82
CA LYS A 158 12.88 -5.04 23.02
C LYS A 158 12.05 -6.24 23.51
N ALA A 159 11.42 -6.97 22.61
CA ALA A 159 10.65 -8.17 22.95
C ALA A 159 11.51 -9.27 23.59
N GLN A 160 12.75 -9.45 23.11
CA GLN A 160 13.71 -10.44 23.64
C GLN A 160 14.28 -10.06 25.01
N HIS A 161 14.35 -8.76 25.37
CA HIS A 161 14.90 -8.30 26.64
C HIS A 161 13.85 -8.14 27.75
N GLN A 162 12.55 -8.19 27.45
CA GLN A 162 11.49 -8.18 28.46
C GLN A 162 11.35 -9.50 29.24
N ASP A 163 11.96 -10.58 28.80
CA ASP A 163 11.94 -11.88 29.49
C ASP A 163 13.02 -12.03 30.58
N SER A 164 13.85 -11.01 30.79
CA SER A 164 14.86 -10.99 31.85
C SER A 164 14.74 -9.77 32.74
N SER A 165 13.98 -9.95 33.84
CA SER A 165 14.05 -9.28 35.15
C SER A 165 13.87 -7.75 35.25
N ILE A 166 12.77 -7.40 35.95
CA ILE A 166 12.75 -6.63 37.22
C ILE A 166 13.33 -5.21 37.17
N THR A 167 12.41 -4.28 37.43
CA THR A 167 12.58 -3.00 38.13
C THR A 167 13.68 -2.05 37.65
N ARG A 168 13.30 -1.08 36.84
CA ARG A 168 13.76 0.29 36.99
C ARG A 168 12.58 1.25 36.92
N GLU A 169 12.06 1.53 38.10
CA GLU A 169 11.19 2.67 38.36
C GLU A 169 11.93 3.98 38.08
N ASN A 170 11.20 4.90 37.42
CA ASN A 170 11.32 6.35 37.55
C ASN A 170 12.66 6.99 37.23
N MET A 171 12.93 7.21 35.93
CA MET A 171 13.75 8.35 35.50
C MET A 171 12.94 9.21 34.53
N PRO A 172 12.85 10.54 34.71
CA PRO A 172 12.23 11.45 33.77
C PRO A 172 13.15 11.58 32.53
N GLY A 173 12.79 10.92 31.47
CA GLY A 173 13.46 10.94 30.17
C GLY A 173 12.95 9.77 29.32
N GLU A 174 12.66 10.02 28.05
CA GLU A 174 12.34 8.93 27.11
C GLU A 174 13.49 7.91 27.10
N PRO A 175 13.18 6.60 27.10
CA PRO A 175 14.20 5.57 26.91
C PRO A 175 15.00 5.86 25.62
N LYS A 176 16.32 5.73 25.66
CA LYS A 176 17.20 6.01 24.50
C LYS A 176 16.75 5.30 23.21
N GLN A 177 16.10 4.15 23.33
CA GLN A 177 15.52 3.40 22.22
C GLN A 177 14.32 4.11 21.57
N ASN A 178 13.45 4.76 22.36
CA ASN A 178 12.34 5.54 21.81
C ASN A 178 12.87 6.77 21.06
N LEU A 179 13.92 7.40 21.57
CA LEU A 179 14.56 8.53 20.88
C LEU A 179 15.11 8.11 19.50
N GLN A 180 15.78 6.96 19.41
CA GLN A 180 16.28 6.45 18.13
C GLN A 180 15.15 6.10 17.15
N LYS A 181 14.10 5.46 17.64
CA LYS A 181 12.93 5.13 16.82
C LYS A 181 12.21 6.38 16.33
N ASN A 182 12.03 7.38 17.19
CA ASN A 182 11.45 8.68 16.83
C ASN A 182 12.31 9.41 15.78
N MET A 183 13.64 9.36 15.91
CA MET A 183 14.56 9.93 14.92
C MET A 183 14.44 9.22 13.55
N LEU A 184 14.40 7.88 13.53
CA LEU A 184 14.20 7.12 12.31
C LEU A 184 12.85 7.46 11.65
N TYR A 185 11.77 7.50 12.42
CA TYR A 185 10.45 7.84 11.91
C TYR A 185 10.39 9.26 11.33
N LEU A 186 11.04 10.23 11.98
CA LEU A 186 11.15 11.58 11.44
C LEU A 186 11.92 11.61 10.11
N ASN A 187 13.02 10.85 10.01
CA ASN A 187 13.79 10.71 8.77
C ASN A 187 12.99 10.00 7.66
N ILE A 188 12.21 8.98 8.02
CA ILE A 188 11.29 8.31 7.08
C ILE A 188 10.30 9.33 6.50
N LYS A 189 9.62 10.12 7.32
CA LYS A 189 8.70 11.17 6.85
C LYS A 189 9.38 12.19 5.95
N ALA A 190 10.59 12.61 6.29
CA ALA A 190 11.38 13.53 5.45
C ALA A 190 11.69 12.90 4.09
N LYS A 191 12.08 11.62 4.07
CA LYS A 191 12.37 10.91 2.82
C LYS A 191 11.12 10.62 1.99
N MET A 192 9.97 10.38 2.63
CA MET A 192 8.68 10.25 1.95
C MET A 192 8.28 11.56 1.26
N LEU A 193 8.48 12.70 1.93
CA LEU A 193 8.25 14.02 1.32
C LEU A 193 9.23 14.28 0.16
N GLU A 194 10.48 13.85 0.27
CA GLU A 194 11.45 13.93 -0.83
C GLU A 194 11.02 13.08 -2.03
N LEU A 195 10.52 11.85 -1.81
CA LEU A 195 9.98 11.01 -2.88
C LEU A 195 8.82 11.69 -3.61
N ILE A 196 7.89 12.31 -2.87
CA ILE A 196 6.79 13.10 -3.45
C ILE A 196 7.35 14.30 -4.23
N ALA A 197 8.37 14.99 -3.72
CA ALA A 197 9.01 16.11 -4.41
C ALA A 197 9.71 15.67 -5.71
N VAL A 198 10.31 14.47 -5.73
CA VAL A 198 10.87 13.87 -6.96
C VAL A 198 9.76 13.63 -7.99
N ALA A 199 8.65 13.03 -7.59
CA ALA A 199 7.51 12.84 -8.49
C ALA A 199 6.98 14.18 -9.05
N TYR A 200 6.96 15.23 -8.22
CA TYR A 200 6.57 16.59 -8.63
C TYR A 200 7.59 17.22 -9.60
N LYS A 201 8.89 17.06 -9.33
CA LYS A 201 9.99 17.53 -10.18
C LYS A 201 9.90 17.01 -11.61
N TYR A 202 9.52 15.75 -11.77
CA TYR A 202 9.41 15.08 -13.07
C TYR A 202 8.01 15.15 -13.68
N ASP A 203 7.10 15.97 -13.11
CA ASP A 203 5.71 16.16 -13.58
C ASP A 203 4.95 14.83 -13.74
N LEU A 204 5.15 13.92 -12.79
CA LEU A 204 4.56 12.58 -12.84
C LEU A 204 3.13 12.53 -12.29
N PHE A 205 2.67 13.58 -11.64
CA PHE A 205 1.33 13.60 -11.08
C PHE A 205 0.25 13.72 -12.15
N THR A 206 -0.79 12.93 -11.99
CA THR A 206 -2.01 13.07 -12.78
C THR A 206 -3.12 13.68 -11.94
N ARG A 207 -3.98 14.47 -12.58
CA ARG A 207 -5.19 14.99 -11.93
C ARG A 207 -6.35 14.07 -12.28
N GLN A 208 -7.17 13.78 -11.28
CA GLN A 208 -8.40 13.03 -11.51
C GLN A 208 -9.34 13.81 -12.44
N VAL A 209 -9.62 13.26 -13.61
CA VAL A 209 -10.53 13.84 -14.62
C VAL A 209 -11.92 13.21 -14.47
N ARG A 210 -12.97 13.86 -15.03
CA ARG A 210 -14.37 13.40 -14.95
C ARG A 210 -14.63 12.00 -15.52
N GLU A 211 -13.78 11.49 -16.41
CA GLU A 211 -13.85 10.13 -16.96
C GLU A 211 -13.66 9.05 -15.87
N ASP A 212 -12.95 9.38 -14.79
CA ASP A 212 -12.76 8.48 -13.65
C ASP A 212 -14.05 8.16 -12.87
N ARG A 213 -15.14 8.89 -13.09
CA ARG A 213 -16.43 8.61 -12.41
C ARG A 213 -17.14 7.38 -12.98
N GLU A 214 -17.03 7.12 -14.28
CA GLU A 214 -17.59 5.90 -14.88
C GLU A 214 -16.75 4.69 -14.48
N GLU A 215 -15.43 4.85 -14.45
CA GLU A 215 -14.50 3.82 -13.96
C GLU A 215 -14.72 3.55 -12.47
N SER A 216 -14.94 4.58 -11.66
CA SER A 216 -15.28 4.45 -10.23
C SER A 216 -16.57 3.65 -10.01
N GLY A 217 -17.62 3.89 -10.80
CA GLY A 217 -18.86 3.11 -10.75
C GLY A 217 -18.64 1.63 -11.11
N THR A 218 -17.78 1.37 -12.08
CA THR A 218 -17.41 0.01 -12.48
C THR A 218 -16.62 -0.70 -11.38
N VAL A 219 -15.67 -0.02 -10.74
CA VAL A 219 -14.85 -0.55 -9.64
C VAL A 219 -15.73 -0.86 -8.43
N GLU A 220 -16.65 0.02 -8.06
CA GLU A 220 -17.60 -0.22 -6.97
C GLU A 220 -18.51 -1.44 -7.24
N ASN A 221 -18.96 -1.60 -8.47
CA ASN A 221 -19.72 -2.78 -8.88
C ASN A 221 -18.86 -4.04 -8.82
N LEU A 222 -17.61 -3.98 -9.26
CA LEU A 222 -16.66 -5.09 -9.17
C LEU A 222 -16.41 -5.50 -7.71
N LYS A 223 -16.19 -4.55 -6.80
CA LYS A 223 -16.06 -4.81 -5.36
C LYS A 223 -17.27 -5.55 -4.81
N LYS A 224 -18.50 -5.09 -5.13
CA LYS A 224 -19.74 -5.74 -4.69
C LYS A 224 -19.85 -7.18 -5.18
N VAL A 225 -19.56 -7.40 -6.46
CA VAL A 225 -19.64 -8.74 -7.08
C VAL A 225 -18.62 -9.68 -6.46
N LEU A 226 -17.36 -9.25 -6.33
CA LEU A 226 -16.31 -10.09 -5.73
C LEU A 226 -16.57 -10.39 -4.26
N GLN A 227 -17.09 -9.43 -3.50
CA GLN A 227 -17.49 -9.65 -2.11
C GLN A 227 -18.61 -10.68 -2.03
N TYR A 228 -19.66 -10.55 -2.86
CA TYR A 228 -20.76 -11.52 -2.90
C TYR A 228 -20.25 -12.94 -3.23
N ILE A 229 -19.37 -13.06 -4.22
CA ILE A 229 -18.75 -14.34 -4.57
C ILE A 229 -17.97 -14.91 -3.38
N GLY A 230 -17.15 -14.09 -2.71
CA GLY A 230 -16.39 -14.49 -1.52
C GLY A 230 -17.26 -14.97 -0.35
N GLU A 231 -18.45 -14.38 -0.17
CA GLU A 231 -19.41 -14.78 0.87
C GLU A 231 -20.21 -16.04 0.52
N HIS A 232 -20.39 -16.34 -0.78
CA HIS A 232 -21.32 -17.37 -1.26
C HIS A 232 -20.65 -18.48 -2.10
N TYR A 233 -19.31 -18.51 -2.25
CA TYR A 233 -18.60 -19.47 -3.12
C TYR A 233 -18.83 -20.94 -2.77
N GLY A 234 -19.29 -21.24 -1.55
CA GLY A 234 -19.65 -22.59 -1.12
C GLY A 234 -21.02 -23.09 -1.67
N SER A 235 -21.75 -22.25 -2.40
CA SER A 235 -23.07 -22.54 -2.98
C SER A 235 -23.08 -22.17 -4.47
N PRO A 236 -23.97 -22.77 -5.28
CA PRO A 236 -24.12 -22.37 -6.68
C PRO A 236 -24.56 -20.90 -6.80
N ILE A 237 -23.75 -20.08 -7.45
CA ILE A 237 -24.03 -18.67 -7.73
C ILE A 237 -24.55 -18.55 -9.17
N ARG A 238 -25.66 -17.84 -9.37
CA ARG A 238 -26.24 -17.61 -10.69
C ARG A 238 -25.79 -16.26 -11.25
N LEU A 239 -25.61 -16.20 -12.55
CA LEU A 239 -25.26 -14.98 -13.25
C LEU A 239 -26.29 -13.86 -13.03
N SER A 240 -27.59 -14.23 -13.02
CA SER A 240 -28.69 -13.30 -12.73
C SER A 240 -28.55 -12.61 -11.35
N GLU A 241 -28.12 -13.33 -10.34
CA GLU A 241 -27.93 -12.80 -8.98
C GLU A 241 -26.81 -11.75 -8.96
N LEU A 242 -25.71 -12.01 -9.68
CA LEU A 242 -24.59 -11.05 -9.79
C LEU A 242 -24.98 -9.81 -10.60
N ALA A 243 -25.73 -9.99 -11.68
CA ALA A 243 -26.20 -8.87 -12.52
C ALA A 243 -27.20 -7.98 -11.77
N GLU A 244 -28.14 -8.57 -11.03
CA GLU A 244 -29.11 -7.86 -10.18
C GLU A 244 -28.41 -7.07 -9.07
N LEU A 245 -27.36 -7.62 -8.44
CA LEU A 245 -26.59 -6.97 -7.38
C LEU A 245 -26.03 -5.60 -7.81
N VAL A 246 -25.68 -5.46 -9.10
CA VAL A 246 -25.12 -4.24 -9.68
C VAL A 246 -26.09 -3.51 -10.60
N ASN A 247 -27.38 -3.83 -10.55
CA ASN A 247 -28.44 -3.25 -11.37
C ASN A 247 -28.17 -3.32 -12.89
N MET A 248 -27.61 -4.43 -13.35
CA MET A 248 -27.33 -4.70 -14.76
C MET A 248 -28.18 -5.87 -15.27
N ASN A 249 -28.41 -5.93 -16.58
CA ASN A 249 -28.90 -7.16 -17.19
C ASN A 249 -27.72 -8.12 -17.44
N GLU A 250 -28.00 -9.44 -17.49
CA GLU A 250 -26.99 -10.48 -17.66
C GLU A 250 -26.12 -10.30 -18.91
N GLN A 251 -26.71 -9.83 -20.03
CA GLN A 251 -25.99 -9.64 -21.29
C GLN A 251 -24.98 -8.49 -21.19
N TYR A 252 -25.31 -7.45 -20.45
CA TYR A 252 -24.42 -6.30 -20.22
C TYR A 252 -23.35 -6.63 -19.19
N PHE A 253 -23.71 -7.39 -18.14
CA PHE A 253 -22.79 -7.86 -17.13
C PHE A 253 -21.66 -8.75 -17.67
N CYS A 254 -21.92 -9.51 -18.74
CA CYS A 254 -20.94 -10.42 -19.38
C CYS A 254 -20.04 -9.72 -20.43
N ARG A 255 -20.15 -8.44 -20.65
CA ARG A 255 -19.33 -7.69 -21.62
C ARG A 255 -18.18 -6.98 -20.96
#